data_7d229baf40e0847bff8ff0e759dad40e
#
_entry.id   7d229baf40e0847bff8ff0e759dad40e
#
_cell.length_a   1.000
_cell.length_b   1.000
_cell.length_c   1.000
_cell.angle_alpha   90.00
_cell.angle_beta   90.00
_cell.angle_gamma   90.00
#
_symmetry.space_group_name_H-M   'P 1'
#
loop_
_entity.id
_entity.type
_entity.pdbx_description
1 polymer ?
#
loop_
_entity_poly.entity_id
_entity_poly.type
_entity_poly.pdbx_seq_one_letter_code
_entity_poly.pdbx_strand_id
1 'polypeptide(L)'
;DGAAKKVKVKFGSFLSLTGGAKLADLTEEGNIGVVQKEIDDPDNKGKKIAGLSVRLAKYLNLEKTTYTSNENGQTYTSEIDGKGLTIKTGDENRNITVQDGNVNMGGNKIESVAPGKVSKESTDAVNGSQLFATNQTVANLGGAVNKLGTRVNRVGAGAAALAALHPLDFDPDDKWDFAAGYGNYKDASAVAVGAYYRP
;
A
#
# COMPACT_ATOMS: atom_id res chain seq x y z
N ASP A 1 -17.75 40.66 -9.92
CA ASP A 1 -17.61 42.05 -10.30
C ASP A 1 -16.80 42.79 -9.27
N GLY A 2 -15.47 42.79 -9.42
CA GLY A 2 -14.51 43.32 -8.47
C GLY A 2 -14.22 44.81 -8.64
N ALA A 3 -15.23 45.66 -8.76
CA ALA A 3 -15.02 47.07 -8.73
C ALA A 3 -14.54 47.49 -7.32
N ALA A 4 -13.30 47.97 -7.24
CA ALA A 4 -12.73 48.49 -6.00
C ALA A 4 -13.62 49.61 -5.43
N LYS A 5 -14.35 49.30 -4.34
CA LYS A 5 -15.13 50.33 -3.63
C LYS A 5 -14.17 51.21 -2.87
N LYS A 6 -14.14 52.51 -3.23
CA LYS A 6 -13.37 53.54 -2.52
C LYS A 6 -14.04 53.86 -1.18
N VAL A 7 -13.29 53.78 -0.10
CA VAL A 7 -13.72 54.30 1.19
C VAL A 7 -13.02 55.63 1.41
N LYS A 8 -13.77 56.73 1.38
CA LYS A 8 -13.26 58.08 1.75
C LYS A 8 -13.37 58.23 3.25
N VAL A 9 -12.24 58.39 3.93
CA VAL A 9 -12.18 58.65 5.36
C VAL A 9 -11.87 60.14 5.55
N LYS A 10 -12.67 60.85 6.33
CA LYS A 10 -12.49 62.25 6.63
C LYS A 10 -11.22 62.42 7.48
N PHE A 11 -10.45 63.48 7.21
CA PHE A 11 -9.27 63.79 8.02
C PHE A 11 -9.62 63.87 9.51
N GLY A 12 -8.87 63.19 10.37
CA GLY A 12 -9.14 63.09 11.80
C GLY A 12 -10.14 61.99 12.21
N SER A 13 -10.65 61.20 11.27
CA SER A 13 -11.50 60.02 11.54
C SER A 13 -10.70 58.73 11.68
N PHE A 14 -11.20 57.77 12.43
CA PHE A 14 -10.62 56.44 12.54
C PHE A 14 -11.23 55.50 11.50
N LEU A 15 -10.39 54.70 10.82
CA LEU A 15 -10.80 53.57 10.02
C LEU A 15 -10.77 52.34 10.91
N SER A 16 -11.94 51.80 11.26
CA SER A 16 -12.04 50.52 11.96
C SER A 16 -12.11 49.38 10.94
N LEU A 17 -11.17 48.47 11.03
CA LEU A 17 -11.19 47.20 10.27
C LEU A 17 -11.57 46.08 11.26
N THR A 18 -12.78 45.54 11.11
CA THR A 18 -13.24 44.43 11.96
C THR A 18 -13.32 43.19 11.14
N GLY A 19 -12.71 42.08 11.63
CA GLY A 19 -12.86 40.75 11.11
C GLY A 19 -13.97 39.99 11.86
N GLY A 20 -14.42 38.86 11.30
CA GLY A 20 -15.45 37.99 11.89
C GLY A 20 -14.93 36.97 12.91
N ALA A 21 -13.62 36.83 13.08
CA ALA A 21 -13.05 35.88 14.03
C ALA A 21 -13.04 36.45 15.47
N LYS A 22 -13.25 35.57 16.47
CA LYS A 22 -13.10 35.94 17.89
C LYS A 22 -11.63 36.12 18.24
N LEU A 23 -11.32 36.98 19.21
CA LEU A 23 -9.94 37.23 19.65
C LEU A 23 -9.20 35.94 20.07
N ALA A 24 -9.91 35.02 20.71
CA ALA A 24 -9.35 33.70 21.12
C ALA A 24 -8.98 32.78 19.94
N ASP A 25 -9.52 33.05 18.75
CA ASP A 25 -9.27 32.27 17.52
C ASP A 25 -8.25 32.94 16.62
N LEU A 26 -7.64 34.05 17.06
CA LEU A 26 -6.60 34.78 16.32
C LEU A 26 -5.21 34.32 16.76
N THR A 27 -4.30 34.20 15.80
CA THR A 27 -2.89 33.95 16.10
C THR A 27 -2.26 35.18 16.78
N GLU A 28 -1.40 34.96 17.78
CA GLU A 28 -0.79 36.06 18.56
C GLU A 28 0.19 36.88 17.75
N GLU A 29 0.79 36.38 16.66
CA GLU A 29 1.85 37.10 15.92
C GLU A 29 1.79 36.95 14.39
N GLY A 30 2.12 38.07 13.75
CA GLY A 30 2.87 38.21 12.48
C GLY A 30 2.30 37.59 11.19
N ASN A 31 1.11 36.99 11.20
CA ASN A 31 0.54 36.36 9.99
C ASN A 31 0.00 37.35 8.96
N ILE A 32 -0.22 38.61 9.38
CA ILE A 32 -0.69 39.68 8.50
C ILE A 32 0.24 40.90 8.65
N GLY A 33 0.74 41.40 7.53
CA GLY A 33 1.52 42.63 7.46
C GLY A 33 0.74 43.74 6.77
N VAL A 34 0.90 44.96 7.28
CA VAL A 34 0.39 46.16 6.62
C VAL A 34 1.57 46.96 6.09
N VAL A 35 1.61 47.15 4.79
CA VAL A 35 2.72 47.85 4.11
C VAL A 35 2.19 49.07 3.41
N GLN A 36 2.89 50.18 3.58
CA GLN A 36 2.64 51.39 2.79
C GLN A 36 3.02 51.10 1.33
N LYS A 37 2.15 51.46 0.41
CA LYS A 37 2.37 51.31 -1.01
C LYS A 37 1.86 52.56 -1.73
N GLU A 38 2.61 52.98 -2.75
CA GLU A 38 2.10 53.98 -3.67
C GLU A 38 1.04 53.35 -4.59
N ILE A 39 -0.09 53.98 -4.66
CA ILE A 39 -1.20 53.62 -5.56
C ILE A 39 -1.52 54.80 -6.46
N ASP A 40 -2.08 54.55 -7.62
CA ASP A 40 -2.54 55.60 -8.53
C ASP A 40 -3.66 56.39 -7.86
N ASP A 41 -3.53 57.73 -7.91
CA ASP A 41 -4.59 58.62 -7.44
C ASP A 41 -5.84 58.41 -8.29
N PRO A 42 -6.93 57.95 -7.73
CA PRO A 42 -8.14 57.66 -8.50
C PRO A 42 -8.84 58.92 -9.00
N ASP A 43 -8.55 60.08 -8.40
CA ASP A 43 -9.17 61.36 -8.74
C ASP A 43 -8.23 62.23 -9.62
N ASN A 44 -6.92 61.88 -9.72
CA ASN A 44 -5.94 62.60 -10.51
C ASN A 44 -5.04 61.65 -11.31
N LYS A 45 -5.38 61.43 -12.58
CA LYS A 45 -4.66 60.53 -13.48
C LYS A 45 -3.17 60.92 -13.59
N GLY A 46 -2.29 59.95 -13.32
CA GLY A 46 -0.84 60.14 -13.37
C GLY A 46 -0.19 60.64 -12.05
N LYS A 47 -0.98 60.87 -11.01
CA LYS A 47 -0.45 61.13 -9.65
C LYS A 47 -0.48 59.85 -8.82
N LYS A 48 0.43 59.76 -7.85
CA LYS A 48 0.50 58.68 -6.85
C LYS A 48 0.09 59.23 -5.48
N ILE A 49 -0.59 58.41 -4.73
CA ILE A 49 -0.93 58.71 -3.32
C ILE A 49 -0.49 57.53 -2.44
N ALA A 50 -0.29 57.78 -1.17
CA ALA A 50 0.00 56.76 -0.20
C ALA A 50 -1.24 55.88 0.02
N GLY A 51 -1.06 54.56 -0.13
CA GLY A 51 -2.04 53.56 0.19
C GLY A 51 -1.50 52.51 1.17
N LEU A 52 -2.38 51.72 1.71
CA LEU A 52 -2.02 50.60 2.58
C LEU A 52 -2.34 49.28 1.84
N SER A 53 -1.39 48.35 1.91
CA SER A 53 -1.55 46.98 1.40
C SER A 53 -1.52 46.02 2.58
N VAL A 54 -2.62 45.32 2.83
CA VAL A 54 -2.67 44.25 3.80
C VAL A 54 -2.23 42.97 3.08
N ARG A 55 -1.24 42.29 3.63
CA ARG A 55 -0.65 41.08 3.03
C ARG A 55 -0.54 39.99 4.07
N LEU A 56 -0.72 38.75 3.64
CA LEU A 56 -0.33 37.60 4.44
C LEU A 56 1.20 37.53 4.51
N ALA A 57 1.72 37.07 5.63
CA ALA A 57 3.12 36.75 5.77
C ALA A 57 3.53 35.66 4.79
N LYS A 58 4.78 35.68 4.33
CA LYS A 58 5.32 34.62 3.46
C LYS A 58 5.34 33.26 4.16
N TYR A 59 5.55 33.28 5.47
CA TYR A 59 5.48 32.13 6.35
C TYR A 59 4.39 32.40 7.39
N LEU A 60 3.38 31.52 7.42
CA LEU A 60 2.28 31.58 8.37
C LEU A 60 2.57 30.66 9.55
N ASN A 61 2.50 31.17 10.76
CA ASN A 61 2.54 30.39 11.99
C ASN A 61 1.10 30.13 12.43
N LEU A 62 0.60 28.92 12.15
CA LEU A 62 -0.76 28.51 12.43
C LEU A 62 -0.73 27.25 13.29
N GLU A 63 -1.55 27.17 14.33
CA GLU A 63 -1.71 25.97 15.13
C GLU A 63 -2.36 24.84 14.31
N LYS A 64 -3.30 25.20 13.44
CA LYS A 64 -4.00 24.28 12.55
C LYS A 64 -4.48 24.98 11.28
N THR A 65 -4.38 24.26 10.17
CA THR A 65 -5.01 24.65 8.90
C THR A 65 -6.06 23.63 8.54
N THR A 66 -7.29 24.08 8.23
CA THR A 66 -8.40 23.23 7.83
C THR A 66 -8.92 23.65 6.47
N TYR A 67 -9.01 22.70 5.56
CA TYR A 67 -9.68 22.85 4.27
C TYR A 67 -10.97 22.07 4.31
N THR A 68 -12.08 22.71 3.98
CA THR A 68 -13.40 22.09 4.02
C THR A 68 -14.10 22.24 2.67
N SER A 69 -14.64 21.15 2.12
CA SER A 69 -15.56 21.18 1.00
C SER A 69 -16.86 20.47 1.37
N ASN A 70 -17.96 20.90 0.75
CA ASN A 70 -19.27 20.29 0.93
C ASN A 70 -19.78 19.86 -0.44
N GLU A 71 -19.97 18.57 -0.63
CA GLU A 71 -20.49 18.00 -1.86
C GLU A 71 -21.60 16.99 -1.54
N ASN A 72 -22.74 17.12 -2.23
CA ASN A 72 -23.88 16.22 -2.07
C ASN A 72 -24.34 16.02 -0.61
N GLY A 73 -24.27 17.08 0.20
CA GLY A 73 -24.64 17.02 1.61
C GLY A 73 -23.60 16.38 2.53
N GLN A 74 -22.45 16.01 2.00
CA GLN A 74 -21.34 15.44 2.77
C GLN A 74 -20.20 16.46 2.92
N THR A 75 -19.64 16.55 4.11
CA THR A 75 -18.50 17.44 4.42
C THR A 75 -17.21 16.65 4.40
N TYR A 76 -16.26 17.11 3.60
CA TYR A 76 -14.91 16.61 3.53
C TYR A 76 -13.97 17.62 4.16
N THR A 77 -13.05 17.17 4.99
CA THR A 77 -12.05 18.05 5.61
C THR A 77 -10.65 17.47 5.50
N SER A 78 -9.68 18.37 5.28
CA SER A 78 -8.26 18.07 5.44
C SER A 78 -7.69 19.01 6.49
N GLU A 79 -7.08 18.47 7.52
CA GLU A 79 -6.51 19.21 8.64
C GLU A 79 -5.01 18.95 8.72
N ILE A 80 -4.22 20.01 8.86
CA ILE A 80 -2.79 19.96 9.12
C ILE A 80 -2.54 20.73 10.42
N ASP A 81 -1.94 20.08 11.39
CA ASP A 81 -1.56 20.66 12.68
C ASP A 81 -0.17 20.15 13.11
N GLY A 82 0.25 20.48 14.33
CA GLY A 82 1.53 20.07 14.88
C GLY A 82 1.70 18.55 15.06
N LYS A 83 0.63 17.75 14.97
CA LYS A 83 0.67 16.29 15.03
C LYS A 83 0.80 15.65 13.65
N GLY A 84 0.36 16.33 12.58
CA GLY A 84 0.45 15.85 11.22
C GLY A 84 -0.74 16.20 10.34
N LEU A 85 -1.05 15.32 9.40
CA LEU A 85 -2.13 15.46 8.43
C LEU A 85 -3.26 14.50 8.73
N THR A 86 -4.49 15.01 8.75
CA THR A 86 -5.73 14.20 8.79
C THR A 86 -6.61 14.55 7.60
N ILE A 87 -7.02 13.54 6.83
CA ILE A 87 -8.01 13.67 5.75
C ILE A 87 -9.27 12.94 6.18
N LYS A 88 -10.36 13.67 6.41
CA LYS A 88 -11.66 13.12 6.78
C LYS A 88 -12.49 12.90 5.52
N THR A 89 -12.86 11.65 5.27
CA THR A 89 -13.56 11.22 4.04
C THR A 89 -15.09 11.21 4.21
N GLY A 90 -15.61 11.71 5.34
CA GLY A 90 -17.03 11.64 5.68
C GLY A 90 -17.45 10.33 6.35
N ASP A 91 -16.64 9.30 6.27
CA ASP A 91 -16.75 8.06 7.06
C ASP A 91 -15.56 8.02 8.03
N GLU A 92 -15.82 8.09 9.33
CA GLU A 92 -14.77 8.13 10.37
C GLU A 92 -13.83 6.92 10.32
N ASN A 93 -14.36 5.76 9.91
CA ASN A 93 -13.56 4.53 9.79
C ASN A 93 -12.61 4.54 8.57
N ARG A 94 -12.74 5.51 7.68
CA ARG A 94 -11.95 5.62 6.44
C ARG A 94 -11.06 6.86 6.40
N ASN A 95 -10.90 7.54 7.51
CA ASN A 95 -10.00 8.69 7.59
C ASN A 95 -8.55 8.27 7.36
N ILE A 96 -7.82 9.10 6.61
CA ILE A 96 -6.40 8.92 6.37
C ILE A 96 -5.64 9.83 7.32
N THR A 97 -4.67 9.30 8.06
CA THR A 97 -3.84 10.09 8.95
C THR A 97 -2.35 9.84 8.71
N VAL A 98 -1.55 10.90 8.82
CA VAL A 98 -0.09 10.84 8.86
C VAL A 98 0.34 11.52 10.15
N GLN A 99 0.53 10.74 11.20
CA GLN A 99 0.79 11.22 12.57
C GLN A 99 1.74 10.27 13.28
N ASP A 100 2.55 10.80 14.20
CA ASP A 100 3.46 10.02 15.06
C ASP A 100 4.37 9.03 14.29
N GLY A 101 4.82 9.45 13.09
CA GLY A 101 5.67 8.62 12.22
C GLY A 101 4.93 7.52 11.46
N ASN A 102 3.60 7.43 11.55
CA ASN A 102 2.79 6.41 10.90
C ASN A 102 1.89 7.01 9.83
N VAL A 103 1.61 6.22 8.79
CA VAL A 103 0.58 6.48 7.77
C VAL A 103 -0.55 5.47 7.96
N ASN A 104 -1.71 5.94 8.43
CA ASN A 104 -2.91 5.12 8.55
C ASN A 104 -3.84 5.44 7.37
N MET A 105 -4.11 4.45 6.55
CA MET A 105 -4.98 4.58 5.39
C MET A 105 -6.47 4.37 5.70
N GLY A 106 -6.85 4.14 6.96
CA GLY A 106 -8.24 3.95 7.36
C GLY A 106 -8.95 2.82 6.60
N GLY A 107 -8.24 1.73 6.30
CA GLY A 107 -8.80 0.62 5.52
C GLY A 107 -9.09 0.95 4.04
N ASN A 108 -8.68 2.12 3.56
CA ASN A 108 -8.80 2.45 2.14
C ASN A 108 -7.81 1.63 1.30
N LYS A 109 -8.21 1.33 0.07
CA LYS A 109 -7.36 0.66 -0.91
C LYS A 109 -6.28 1.62 -1.40
N ILE A 110 -5.04 1.12 -1.50
CA ILE A 110 -3.94 1.83 -2.16
C ILE A 110 -3.82 1.27 -3.58
N GLU A 111 -4.02 2.10 -4.59
CA GLU A 111 -3.96 1.74 -5.99
C GLU A 111 -2.71 2.29 -6.67
N SER A 112 -2.35 1.74 -7.83
CA SER A 112 -1.22 2.20 -8.65
C SER A 112 0.14 2.14 -7.95
N VAL A 113 0.30 1.20 -7.01
CA VAL A 113 1.59 0.97 -6.34
C VAL A 113 2.55 0.31 -7.34
N ALA A 114 3.68 0.97 -7.61
CA ALA A 114 4.74 0.40 -8.42
C ALA A 114 5.33 -0.86 -7.75
N PRO A 115 5.90 -1.82 -8.53
CA PRO A 115 6.60 -2.96 -7.94
C PRO A 115 7.76 -2.50 -7.06
N GLY A 116 7.76 -2.94 -5.80
CA GLY A 116 8.84 -2.69 -4.87
C GLY A 116 10.05 -3.60 -5.13
N LYS A 117 11.23 -3.19 -4.71
CA LYS A 117 12.41 -4.05 -4.72
C LYS A 117 12.22 -5.19 -3.71
N VAL A 118 12.36 -6.42 -4.15
CA VAL A 118 12.29 -7.59 -3.27
C VAL A 118 13.72 -8.05 -2.95
N SER A 119 14.21 -7.70 -1.77
CA SER A 119 15.51 -8.12 -1.25
C SER A 119 15.49 -8.19 0.27
N LYS A 120 16.52 -8.77 0.88
CA LYS A 120 16.63 -8.92 2.33
C LYS A 120 16.58 -7.56 3.08
N GLU A 121 17.13 -6.51 2.47
CA GLU A 121 17.25 -5.19 3.07
C GLU A 121 16.18 -4.20 2.57
N SER A 122 15.26 -4.66 1.71
CA SER A 122 14.21 -3.78 1.16
C SER A 122 13.17 -3.43 2.21
N THR A 123 12.81 -2.16 2.21
CA THR A 123 11.68 -1.61 2.98
C THR A 123 10.54 -1.14 2.06
N ASP A 124 10.61 -1.48 0.76
CA ASP A 124 9.60 -1.10 -0.21
C ASP A 124 8.28 -1.86 0.01
N ALA A 125 7.17 -1.20 -0.29
CA ALA A 125 5.88 -1.87 -0.36
C ALA A 125 5.85 -2.84 -1.55
N VAL A 126 5.21 -3.99 -1.36
CA VAL A 126 5.01 -5.01 -2.40
C VAL A 126 3.59 -4.91 -2.93
N ASN A 127 3.42 -4.93 -4.24
CA ASN A 127 2.09 -4.92 -4.86
C ASN A 127 1.55 -6.33 -5.16
N GLY A 128 0.27 -6.39 -5.51
CA GLY A 128 -0.43 -7.65 -5.75
C GLY A 128 0.17 -8.53 -6.85
N SER A 129 0.79 -7.95 -7.88
CA SER A 129 1.41 -8.73 -8.97
C SER A 129 2.65 -9.50 -8.51
N GLN A 130 3.43 -8.91 -7.61
CA GLN A 130 4.61 -9.56 -7.02
C GLN A 130 4.20 -10.73 -6.11
N LEU A 131 3.16 -10.53 -5.30
CA LEU A 131 2.60 -11.60 -4.46
C LEU A 131 2.00 -12.72 -5.31
N PHE A 132 1.29 -12.39 -6.41
CA PHE A 132 0.76 -13.37 -7.34
C PHE A 132 1.86 -14.26 -7.95
N ALA A 133 2.96 -13.66 -8.39
CA ALA A 133 4.11 -14.39 -8.93
C ALA A 133 4.72 -15.35 -7.89
N THR A 134 4.85 -14.90 -6.64
CA THR A 134 5.30 -15.76 -5.53
C THR A 134 4.35 -16.91 -5.30
N ASN A 135 3.04 -16.66 -5.26
CA ASN A 135 2.02 -17.71 -5.06
C ASN A 135 2.04 -18.74 -6.19
N GLN A 136 2.27 -18.32 -7.44
CA GLN A 136 2.43 -19.27 -8.56
C GLN A 136 3.66 -20.16 -8.35
N THR A 137 4.77 -19.60 -7.90
CA THR A 137 5.99 -20.39 -7.62
C THR A 137 5.73 -21.42 -6.52
N VAL A 138 5.03 -21.02 -5.45
CA VAL A 138 4.65 -21.93 -4.35
C VAL A 138 3.72 -23.04 -4.85
N ALA A 139 2.74 -22.72 -5.69
CA ALA A 139 1.84 -23.73 -6.28
C ALA A 139 2.61 -24.74 -7.15
N ASN A 140 3.56 -24.26 -7.98
CA ASN A 140 4.40 -25.11 -8.81
C ASN A 140 5.29 -26.04 -7.95
N LEU A 141 5.84 -25.51 -6.86
CA LEU A 141 6.62 -26.29 -5.89
C LEU A 141 5.75 -27.38 -5.24
N GLY A 142 4.54 -27.06 -4.85
CA GLY A 142 3.56 -28.02 -4.33
C GLY A 142 3.29 -29.16 -5.32
N GLY A 143 3.11 -28.82 -6.60
CA GLY A 143 2.97 -29.81 -7.68
C GLY A 143 4.20 -30.70 -7.86
N ALA A 144 5.41 -30.13 -7.75
CA ALA A 144 6.66 -30.88 -7.83
C ALA A 144 6.83 -31.84 -6.65
N VAL A 145 6.50 -31.40 -5.43
CA VAL A 145 6.54 -32.23 -4.22
C VAL A 145 5.57 -33.41 -4.33
N ASN A 146 4.35 -33.18 -4.82
CA ASN A 146 3.38 -34.25 -5.05
C ASN A 146 3.90 -35.31 -6.07
N LYS A 147 4.48 -34.85 -7.19
CA LYS A 147 5.12 -35.75 -8.17
C LYS A 147 6.27 -36.54 -7.57
N LEU A 148 7.09 -35.91 -6.72
CA LEU A 148 8.17 -36.58 -6.01
C LEU A 148 7.60 -37.66 -5.07
N GLY A 149 6.56 -37.35 -4.31
CA GLY A 149 5.85 -38.31 -3.46
C GLY A 149 5.38 -39.55 -4.23
N THR A 150 4.72 -39.33 -5.38
CA THR A 150 4.29 -40.44 -6.26
C THR A 150 5.48 -41.29 -6.77
N ARG A 151 6.57 -40.64 -7.15
CA ARG A 151 7.79 -41.37 -7.58
C ARG A 151 8.39 -42.18 -6.46
N VAL A 152 8.48 -41.64 -5.24
CA VAL A 152 8.95 -42.38 -4.05
C VAL A 152 8.06 -43.59 -3.76
N ASN A 153 6.73 -43.43 -3.84
CA ASN A 153 5.80 -44.55 -3.63
C ASN A 153 6.00 -45.65 -4.68
N ARG A 154 6.21 -45.31 -5.96
CA ARG A 154 6.51 -46.27 -7.01
C ARG A 154 7.85 -46.98 -6.80
N VAL A 155 8.89 -46.25 -6.38
CA VAL A 155 10.18 -46.89 -6.04
C VAL A 155 10.03 -47.83 -4.87
N GLY A 156 9.28 -47.45 -3.82
CA GLY A 156 9.00 -48.30 -2.68
C GLY A 156 8.24 -49.58 -3.08
N ALA A 157 7.21 -49.48 -3.93
CA ALA A 157 6.49 -50.62 -4.45
C ALA A 157 7.38 -51.53 -5.30
N GLY A 158 8.23 -50.96 -6.17
CA GLY A 158 9.21 -51.71 -6.97
C GLY A 158 10.22 -52.45 -6.11
N ALA A 159 10.77 -51.78 -5.07
CA ALA A 159 11.66 -52.44 -4.13
C ALA A 159 11.01 -53.60 -3.38
N ALA A 160 9.74 -53.41 -2.94
CA ALA A 160 8.98 -54.48 -2.29
C ALA A 160 8.71 -55.66 -3.24
N ALA A 161 8.40 -55.39 -4.52
CA ALA A 161 8.21 -56.44 -5.53
C ALA A 161 9.51 -57.19 -5.79
N LEU A 162 10.65 -56.50 -5.88
CA LEU A 162 11.97 -57.13 -6.04
C LEU A 162 12.35 -57.96 -4.81
N ALA A 163 12.06 -57.49 -3.60
CA ALA A 163 12.30 -58.22 -2.37
C ALA A 163 11.44 -59.49 -2.25
N ALA A 164 10.24 -59.47 -2.83
CA ALA A 164 9.36 -60.62 -2.90
C ALA A 164 9.71 -61.61 -4.03
N LEU A 165 10.61 -61.17 -4.94
CA LEU A 165 11.03 -61.99 -6.06
C LEU A 165 12.18 -62.89 -5.62
N HIS A 166 11.92 -64.19 -5.47
CA HIS A 166 12.91 -65.22 -5.19
C HIS A 166 12.59 -66.47 -5.97
N PRO A 167 13.58 -67.22 -6.39
CA PRO A 167 13.35 -68.47 -7.08
C PRO A 167 12.71 -69.53 -6.15
N LEU A 168 11.88 -70.35 -6.69
CA LEU A 168 11.44 -71.53 -6.02
C LEU A 168 12.56 -72.58 -6.01
N ASP A 169 12.32 -73.75 -5.32
CA ASP A 169 13.25 -74.87 -5.40
C ASP A 169 13.31 -75.34 -6.84
N PHE A 170 14.52 -75.46 -7.43
CA PHE A 170 14.69 -75.92 -8.80
C PHE A 170 14.30 -77.37 -8.93
N ASP A 171 13.48 -77.64 -9.93
CA ASP A 171 13.24 -79.02 -10.34
C ASP A 171 14.59 -79.64 -10.77
N PRO A 172 14.95 -80.85 -10.31
CA PRO A 172 16.19 -81.53 -10.71
C PRO A 172 16.35 -81.71 -12.20
N ASP A 173 15.26 -81.78 -12.94
CA ASP A 173 15.29 -82.05 -14.42
C ASP A 173 15.25 -80.72 -15.24
N ASP A 174 14.93 -79.57 -14.61
CA ASP A 174 14.84 -78.27 -15.28
C ASP A 174 16.03 -77.31 -14.95
N LYS A 175 16.51 -76.65 -15.98
CA LYS A 175 17.61 -75.63 -15.86
C LYS A 175 17.10 -74.24 -15.67
N TRP A 176 15.85 -73.97 -15.90
CA TRP A 176 15.26 -72.67 -15.82
C TRP A 176 14.13 -72.66 -14.78
N ASP A 177 14.12 -71.55 -13.98
CA ASP A 177 13.03 -71.26 -13.08
C ASP A 177 12.55 -69.80 -13.32
N PHE A 178 11.25 -69.58 -13.20
CA PHE A 178 10.62 -68.30 -13.37
C PHE A 178 9.84 -67.95 -12.12
N ALA A 179 10.08 -66.73 -11.61
CA ALA A 179 9.38 -66.24 -10.45
C ALA A 179 8.73 -64.90 -10.72
N ALA A 180 7.66 -64.60 -10.01
CA ALA A 180 7.02 -63.26 -9.98
C ALA A 180 6.85 -62.82 -8.55
N GLY A 181 7.20 -61.55 -8.29
CA GLY A 181 7.00 -60.88 -7.01
C GLY A 181 6.02 -59.71 -7.15
N TYR A 182 5.14 -59.55 -6.18
CA TYR A 182 4.24 -58.40 -6.08
C TYR A 182 4.63 -57.57 -4.89
N GLY A 183 4.69 -56.25 -5.07
CA GLY A 183 4.95 -55.29 -4.02
C GLY A 183 3.94 -54.14 -4.01
N ASN A 184 3.56 -53.74 -2.82
CA ASN A 184 2.72 -52.57 -2.62
C ASN A 184 3.41 -51.63 -1.61
N TYR A 185 3.34 -50.30 -1.88
CA TYR A 185 3.81 -49.27 -0.95
C TYR A 185 2.91 -48.06 -1.06
N LYS A 186 2.20 -47.76 0.01
CA LYS A 186 1.18 -46.71 0.06
C LYS A 186 0.14 -46.89 -1.06
N ASP A 187 0.10 -45.96 -2.03
CA ASP A 187 -0.84 -45.91 -3.16
C ASP A 187 -0.26 -46.46 -4.47
N ALA A 188 0.92 -47.04 -4.42
CA ALA A 188 1.59 -47.62 -5.58
C ALA A 188 1.74 -49.17 -5.46
N SER A 189 1.58 -49.84 -6.59
CA SER A 189 1.83 -51.28 -6.71
C SER A 189 2.82 -51.54 -7.84
N ALA A 190 3.60 -52.59 -7.70
CA ALA A 190 4.56 -53.07 -8.73
C ALA A 190 4.60 -54.57 -8.79
N VAL A 191 4.97 -55.09 -9.96
CA VAL A 191 5.24 -56.52 -10.19
C VAL A 191 6.68 -56.64 -10.69
N ALA A 192 7.43 -57.54 -10.11
CA ALA A 192 8.74 -57.95 -10.61
C ALA A 192 8.64 -59.36 -11.20
N VAL A 193 9.33 -59.62 -12.29
CA VAL A 193 9.47 -60.96 -12.87
C VAL A 193 10.94 -61.27 -13.04
N GLY A 194 11.31 -62.51 -12.75
CA GLY A 194 12.69 -62.99 -12.85
C GLY A 194 12.76 -64.34 -13.56
N ALA A 195 13.85 -64.57 -14.28
CA ALA A 195 14.24 -65.87 -14.83
C ALA A 195 15.59 -66.22 -14.24
N TYR A 196 15.69 -67.45 -13.72
CA TYR A 196 16.90 -67.97 -13.08
C TYR A 196 17.38 -69.18 -13.86
N TYR A 197 18.70 -69.32 -14.07
CA TYR A 197 19.33 -70.43 -14.79
C TYR A 197 20.34 -71.14 -13.91
N ARG A 198 20.26 -72.43 -13.86
CA ARG A 198 21.20 -73.29 -13.19
C ARG A 198 22.03 -74.08 -14.25
N PRO A 199 23.35 -73.85 -14.35
CA PRO A 199 24.18 -74.52 -15.35
C PRO A 199 24.33 -76.03 -15.16
#